data_a9a1176a8e033129b939a3f48c9b9faa
#
_entry.id   a9a1176a8e033129b939a3f48c9b9faa
#
_cell.length_a   1.000
_cell.length_b   1.000
_cell.length_c   1.000
_cell.angle_alpha   90.00
_cell.angle_beta   90.00
_cell.angle_gamma   90.00
#
_symmetry.space_group_name_H-M   'P 1'
#
loop_
_entity.id
_entity.type
_entity.pdbx_description
1 polymer ?
#
loop_
_entity_poly.entity_id
_entity_poly.type
_entity_poly.pdbx_seq_one_letter_code
_entity_poly.pdbx_strand_id
1 'polypeptide(L)'
;INSYLLTFVLFTHTLSGAQVAAVTGIMIAARVFDALNDPIMGNIIERTRSKYGKFKPWLLAGGLSTSVVIYLLFNVRLQGWGFVWFFALMYFAFSITYTMSDISYWGMIPALGSDANVRNQFTSRATLFAGIGGTLASILIPMFSTGSGAIGGSTAVAYGRIALVIGILSPLFILFTLFGVQEHREKTPAFGKKERFSLKQVFRTIARNDQLVWIAVIFLIQQVGNGLVIGGIGSTYIYFTFGYDGGLYSLFTTVGMSATAVLMVLYPAISRRMHRKKLMGIMAATSVTGYALMLISIVLPEAGTVKFGMLVAGYMFSNFGQYCFYLIMMISIMNTVEYNEYQFGTRDEGIITSLRPFITKMSSALIVALTSATYLIFGVTEYTNAISDLEQQCAQGIISEEQKLTEISGVIFG
;
A
#
# COMPACT_ATOMS: atom_id res chain seq x y z
N ILE A 1 -6.74 2.95 -1.95
CA ILE A 1 -6.63 4.19 -2.75
C ILE A 1 -5.18 4.55 -3.00
N ASN A 2 -4.32 4.66 -1.98
CA ASN A 2 -2.92 5.06 -2.18
C ASN A 2 -2.16 4.16 -3.18
N SER A 3 -2.43 2.86 -3.21
CA SER A 3 -1.84 1.91 -4.15
C SER A 3 -2.22 2.18 -5.62
N TYR A 4 -3.37 2.82 -5.84
CA TYR A 4 -3.87 3.16 -7.18
C TYR A 4 -3.67 4.64 -7.55
N LEU A 5 -3.04 5.42 -6.67
CA LEU A 5 -2.88 6.86 -6.87
C LEU A 5 -2.00 7.17 -8.08
N LEU A 6 -0.89 6.47 -8.23
CA LEU A 6 0.00 6.66 -9.39
C LEU A 6 -0.72 6.25 -10.69
N THR A 7 -1.44 5.12 -10.68
CA THR A 7 -2.25 4.69 -11.83
C THR A 7 -3.31 5.74 -12.16
N PHE A 8 -4.03 6.26 -11.14
CA PHE A 8 -4.98 7.36 -11.34
C PHE A 8 -4.32 8.57 -12.02
N VAL A 9 -3.19 9.04 -11.49
CA VAL A 9 -2.48 10.21 -12.04
C VAL A 9 -2.09 9.98 -13.49
N LEU A 10 -1.51 8.84 -13.82
CA LEU A 10 -0.97 8.55 -15.15
C LEU A 10 -2.05 8.25 -16.20
N PHE A 11 -3.20 7.74 -15.82
CA PHE A 11 -4.29 7.41 -16.75
C PHE A 11 -5.44 8.44 -16.79
N THR A 12 -5.36 9.51 -15.98
CA THR A 12 -6.40 10.55 -15.94
C THR A 12 -5.88 11.97 -16.14
N HIS A 13 -4.57 12.17 -16.19
CA HIS A 13 -3.93 13.46 -16.38
C HIS A 13 -2.86 13.36 -17.47
N THR A 14 -2.92 14.25 -18.44
CA THR A 14 -1.88 14.39 -19.48
C THR A 14 -0.70 15.12 -18.88
N LEU A 15 0.42 14.43 -18.69
CA LEU A 15 1.59 14.95 -18.00
C LEU A 15 2.84 14.83 -18.87
N SER A 16 3.63 15.91 -18.91
CA SER A 16 4.98 15.85 -19.49
C SER A 16 5.90 14.99 -18.61
N GLY A 17 7.00 14.48 -19.18
CA GLY A 17 8.00 13.71 -18.44
C GLY A 17 8.52 14.46 -17.19
N ALA A 18 8.71 15.80 -17.28
CA ALA A 18 9.11 16.62 -16.15
C ALA A 18 8.03 16.65 -15.04
N GLN A 19 6.74 16.69 -15.40
CA GLN A 19 5.64 16.68 -14.45
C GLN A 19 5.48 15.30 -13.80
N VAL A 20 5.65 14.20 -14.54
CA VAL A 20 5.68 12.82 -13.98
C VAL A 20 6.84 12.69 -12.99
N ALA A 21 8.03 13.17 -13.35
CA ALA A 21 9.17 13.16 -12.44
C ALA A 21 8.92 14.01 -11.17
N ALA A 22 8.27 15.17 -11.30
CA ALA A 22 7.90 16.03 -10.17
C ALA A 22 6.87 15.35 -9.25
N VAL A 23 5.81 14.75 -9.79
CA VAL A 23 4.82 13.97 -9.01
C VAL A 23 5.50 12.82 -8.27
N THR A 24 6.39 12.08 -8.95
CA THR A 24 7.18 11.02 -8.34
C THR A 24 8.04 11.54 -7.20
N GLY A 25 8.74 12.66 -7.41
CA GLY A 25 9.54 13.32 -6.40
C GLY A 25 8.73 13.74 -5.18
N ILE A 26 7.52 14.28 -5.38
CA ILE A 26 6.56 14.62 -4.30
C ILE A 26 6.17 13.38 -3.52
N MET A 27 5.84 12.27 -4.20
CA MET A 27 5.47 11.02 -3.54
C MET A 27 6.62 10.45 -2.69
N ILE A 28 7.84 10.51 -3.18
CA ILE A 28 9.04 10.08 -2.43
C ILE A 28 9.29 11.02 -1.24
N ALA A 29 9.24 12.34 -1.46
CA ALA A 29 9.43 13.33 -0.40
C ALA A 29 8.42 13.18 0.74
N ALA A 30 7.16 12.88 0.40
CA ALA A 30 6.13 12.62 1.41
C ALA A 30 6.44 11.36 2.25
N ARG A 31 7.07 10.33 1.69
CA ARG A 31 7.49 9.15 2.48
C ARG A 31 8.62 9.48 3.47
N VAL A 32 9.53 10.35 3.08
CA VAL A 32 10.56 10.86 4.01
C VAL A 32 9.91 11.74 5.07
N PHE A 33 8.97 12.58 4.68
CA PHE A 33 8.19 13.42 5.60
C PHE A 33 7.41 12.57 6.63
N ASP A 34 6.77 11.47 6.21
CA ASP A 34 6.07 10.54 7.11
C ASP A 34 6.97 10.05 8.25
N ALA A 35 8.24 9.74 7.96
CA ALA A 35 9.19 9.28 8.95
C ALA A 35 9.45 10.30 10.09
N LEU A 36 9.28 11.59 9.79
CA LEU A 36 9.38 12.68 10.76
C LEU A 36 8.02 12.99 11.39
N ASN A 37 6.96 12.96 10.61
CA ASN A 37 5.61 13.30 11.04
C ASN A 37 5.05 12.29 12.05
N ASP A 38 5.29 10.99 11.87
CA ASP A 38 4.76 9.95 12.75
C ASP A 38 5.16 10.12 14.23
N PRO A 39 6.46 10.33 14.58
CA PRO A 39 6.86 10.58 15.97
C PRO A 39 6.30 11.89 16.53
N ILE A 40 6.18 12.93 15.71
CA ILE A 40 5.63 14.23 16.12
C ILE A 40 4.16 14.06 16.47
N MET A 41 3.37 13.45 15.59
CA MET A 41 1.95 13.18 15.82
C MET A 41 1.72 12.28 17.03
N GLY A 42 2.50 11.21 17.18
CA GLY A 42 2.44 10.35 18.35
C GLY A 42 2.63 11.12 19.66
N ASN A 43 3.59 12.05 19.69
CA ASN A 43 3.84 12.90 20.86
C ASN A 43 2.69 13.90 21.12
N ILE A 44 2.11 14.49 20.08
CA ILE A 44 0.96 15.40 20.20
C ILE A 44 -0.24 14.64 20.77
N ILE A 45 -0.55 13.45 20.23
CA ILE A 45 -1.65 12.60 20.67
C ILE A 45 -1.46 12.20 22.14
N GLU A 46 -0.26 11.80 22.55
CA GLU A 46 0.02 11.40 23.93
C GLU A 46 -0.13 12.54 24.94
N ARG A 47 0.12 13.79 24.53
CA ARG A 47 -0.05 14.97 25.38
C ARG A 47 -1.48 15.48 25.41
N THR A 48 -2.34 14.99 24.52
CA THR A 48 -3.73 15.44 24.43
C THR A 48 -4.52 15.01 25.66
N ARG A 49 -5.18 15.96 26.29
CA ARG A 49 -6.09 15.74 27.42
C ARG A 49 -7.49 16.17 27.01
N SER A 50 -8.36 15.21 26.77
CA SER A 50 -9.74 15.45 26.37
C SER A 50 -10.71 14.67 27.26
N LYS A 51 -11.94 15.18 27.39
CA LYS A 51 -13.04 14.47 28.07
C LYS A 51 -13.45 13.18 27.36
N TYR A 52 -13.09 13.03 26.08
CA TYR A 52 -13.38 11.84 25.27
C TYR A 52 -12.23 10.84 25.20
N GLY A 53 -11.12 11.07 25.88
CA GLY A 53 -9.88 10.31 25.78
C GLY A 53 -8.81 11.04 24.99
N LYS A 54 -7.63 10.44 24.84
CA LYS A 54 -6.51 11.06 24.12
C LYS A 54 -6.50 10.72 22.61
N PHE A 55 -7.03 9.56 22.22
CA PHE A 55 -7.00 9.08 20.84
C PHE A 55 -8.23 9.45 20.02
N LYS A 56 -9.44 9.38 20.61
CA LYS A 56 -10.71 9.62 19.91
C LYS A 56 -10.80 10.95 19.15
N PRO A 57 -10.38 12.11 19.73
CA PRO A 57 -10.43 13.38 19.01
C PRO A 57 -9.59 13.37 17.73
N TRP A 58 -8.41 12.78 17.79
CA TRP A 58 -7.50 12.71 16.66
C TRP A 58 -7.94 11.68 15.61
N LEU A 59 -8.54 10.56 16.04
CA LEU A 59 -9.14 9.59 15.14
C LEU A 59 -10.27 10.24 14.32
N LEU A 60 -11.15 11.00 14.96
CA LEU A 60 -12.24 11.67 14.29
C LEU A 60 -11.74 12.80 13.37
N ALA A 61 -10.90 13.70 13.89
CA ALA A 61 -10.36 14.80 13.10
C ALA A 61 -9.54 14.30 11.91
N GLY A 62 -8.65 13.33 12.14
CA GLY A 62 -7.85 12.70 11.09
C GLY A 62 -8.70 12.00 10.04
N GLY A 63 -9.69 11.21 10.47
CA GLY A 63 -10.56 10.47 9.54
C GLY A 63 -11.43 11.38 8.68
N LEU A 64 -12.05 12.40 9.26
CA LEU A 64 -12.84 13.39 8.52
C LEU A 64 -11.97 14.19 7.54
N SER A 65 -10.84 14.70 8.01
CA SER A 65 -9.92 15.47 7.16
C SER A 65 -9.34 14.62 6.03
N THR A 66 -8.97 13.37 6.31
CA THR A 66 -8.50 12.41 5.27
C THR A 66 -9.58 12.18 4.21
N SER A 67 -10.84 12.04 4.60
CA SER A 67 -11.96 11.86 3.67
C SER A 67 -12.14 13.05 2.74
N VAL A 68 -12.05 14.27 3.29
CA VAL A 68 -12.11 15.51 2.48
C VAL A 68 -10.93 15.59 1.53
N VAL A 69 -9.72 15.32 2.00
CA VAL A 69 -8.50 15.38 1.17
C VAL A 69 -8.55 14.35 0.05
N ILE A 70 -8.99 13.12 0.34
CA ILE A 70 -9.17 12.07 -0.70
C ILE A 70 -10.22 12.53 -1.72
N TYR A 71 -11.36 13.05 -1.26
CA TYR A 71 -12.38 13.54 -2.18
C TYR A 71 -11.84 14.63 -3.11
N LEU A 72 -11.14 15.62 -2.58
CA LEU A 72 -10.54 16.69 -3.38
C LEU A 72 -9.49 16.17 -4.35
N LEU A 73 -8.60 15.27 -3.89
CA LEU A 73 -7.50 14.72 -4.69
C LEU A 73 -8.00 13.99 -5.95
N PHE A 74 -9.13 13.29 -5.85
CA PHE A 74 -9.68 12.50 -6.96
C PHE A 74 -10.77 13.21 -7.78
N ASN A 75 -11.29 14.37 -7.33
CA ASN A 75 -12.37 15.08 -8.02
C ASN A 75 -11.95 16.44 -8.64
N VAL A 76 -10.91 17.08 -8.11
CA VAL A 76 -10.44 18.36 -8.66
C VAL A 76 -9.68 18.13 -9.97
N ARG A 77 -10.12 18.79 -11.04
CA ARG A 77 -9.63 18.61 -12.41
C ARG A 77 -8.71 19.77 -12.80
N LEU A 78 -7.47 19.73 -12.36
CA LEU A 78 -6.42 20.64 -12.80
C LEU A 78 -5.52 19.91 -13.79
N GLN A 79 -4.82 20.66 -14.62
CA GLN A 79 -3.89 20.16 -15.64
C GLN A 79 -2.51 20.81 -15.50
N GLY A 80 -1.52 20.15 -16.08
CA GLY A 80 -0.17 20.68 -16.14
C GLY A 80 0.45 20.93 -14.76
N TRP A 81 1.22 22.03 -14.64
CA TRP A 81 1.87 22.39 -13.38
C TRP A 81 0.89 22.78 -12.26
N GLY A 82 -0.30 23.28 -12.62
CA GLY A 82 -1.36 23.55 -11.65
C GLY A 82 -1.79 22.28 -10.91
N PHE A 83 -1.91 21.15 -11.63
CA PHE A 83 -2.15 19.85 -11.04
C PHE A 83 -0.99 19.41 -10.13
N VAL A 84 0.27 19.58 -10.57
CA VAL A 84 1.44 19.14 -9.78
C VAL A 84 1.49 19.85 -8.42
N TRP A 85 1.26 21.15 -8.38
CA TRP A 85 1.22 21.91 -7.12
C TRP A 85 0.03 21.53 -6.24
N PHE A 86 -1.14 21.36 -6.84
CA PHE A 86 -2.32 20.88 -6.13
C PHE A 86 -2.09 19.48 -5.57
N PHE A 87 -1.52 18.58 -6.36
CA PHE A 87 -1.18 17.23 -5.95
C PHE A 87 -0.20 17.25 -4.77
N ALA A 88 0.85 18.08 -4.82
CA ALA A 88 1.79 18.23 -3.71
C ALA A 88 1.07 18.63 -2.42
N LEU A 89 0.26 19.68 -2.45
CA LEU A 89 -0.49 20.15 -1.30
C LEU A 89 -1.40 19.07 -0.73
N MET A 90 -2.19 18.43 -1.59
CA MET A 90 -3.15 17.39 -1.17
C MET A 90 -2.44 16.12 -0.68
N TYR A 91 -1.32 15.75 -1.29
CA TYR A 91 -0.61 14.53 -0.89
C TYR A 91 0.09 14.68 0.48
N PHE A 92 0.68 15.83 0.77
CA PHE A 92 1.19 16.15 2.11
C PHE A 92 0.05 16.30 3.13
N ALA A 93 -1.06 16.92 2.78
CA ALA A 93 -2.25 16.99 3.63
C ALA A 93 -2.79 15.58 3.93
N PHE A 94 -2.85 14.71 2.93
CA PHE A 94 -3.21 13.29 3.11
C PHE A 94 -2.26 12.59 4.07
N SER A 95 -0.95 12.78 3.93
CA SER A 95 0.06 12.20 4.80
C SER A 95 -0.19 12.58 6.28
N ILE A 96 -0.38 13.87 6.55
CA ILE A 96 -0.62 14.37 7.91
C ILE A 96 -1.95 13.83 8.48
N THR A 97 -3.04 13.96 7.74
CA THR A 97 -4.38 13.58 8.22
C THR A 97 -4.52 12.07 8.39
N TYR A 98 -3.93 11.29 7.49
CA TYR A 98 -3.88 9.84 7.61
C TYR A 98 -3.08 9.39 8.84
N THR A 99 -1.90 9.98 9.07
CA THR A 99 -1.07 9.69 10.25
C THR A 99 -1.82 9.99 11.56
N MET A 100 -2.59 11.10 11.62
CA MET A 100 -3.44 11.42 12.77
C MET A 100 -4.43 10.28 13.06
N SER A 101 -5.09 9.76 12.04
CA SER A 101 -6.07 8.68 12.18
C SER A 101 -5.41 7.34 12.50
N ASP A 102 -4.35 6.99 11.78
CA ASP A 102 -3.67 5.68 11.87
C ASP A 102 -3.01 5.48 13.24
N ILE A 103 -2.22 6.46 13.71
CA ILE A 103 -1.59 6.39 15.03
C ILE A 103 -2.64 6.35 16.14
N SER A 104 -3.73 7.10 16.00
CA SER A 104 -4.81 7.09 16.98
C SER A 104 -5.52 5.74 17.02
N TYR A 105 -5.78 5.14 15.89
CA TYR A 105 -6.45 3.84 15.79
C TYR A 105 -5.63 2.73 16.45
N TRP A 106 -4.37 2.57 16.03
CA TRP A 106 -3.50 1.53 16.57
C TRP A 106 -3.06 1.81 18.01
N GLY A 107 -2.84 3.08 18.36
CA GLY A 107 -2.50 3.51 19.71
C GLY A 107 -3.62 3.36 20.72
N MET A 108 -4.88 3.31 20.26
CA MET A 108 -6.04 3.10 21.12
C MET A 108 -6.10 1.66 21.66
N ILE A 109 -5.68 0.64 20.88
CA ILE A 109 -5.79 -0.77 21.27
C ILE A 109 -5.19 -1.08 22.65
N PRO A 110 -3.95 -0.65 22.98
CA PRO A 110 -3.41 -0.83 24.33
C PRO A 110 -4.19 -0.11 25.41
N ALA A 111 -4.89 0.97 25.08
CA ALA A 111 -5.68 1.77 26.02
C ALA A 111 -7.08 1.19 26.30
N LEU A 112 -7.48 0.08 25.65
CA LEU A 112 -8.78 -0.56 25.84
C LEU A 112 -8.83 -1.51 27.04
N GLY A 113 -7.69 -1.92 27.56
CA GLY A 113 -7.63 -2.81 28.73
C GLY A 113 -6.21 -3.23 29.09
N SER A 114 -6.01 -3.57 30.34
CA SER A 114 -4.74 -4.07 30.87
C SER A 114 -4.52 -5.56 30.55
N ASP A 115 -5.58 -6.32 30.28
CA ASP A 115 -5.50 -7.75 29.96
C ASP A 115 -4.90 -7.99 28.58
N ALA A 116 -3.80 -8.74 28.52
CA ALA A 116 -3.11 -9.12 27.29
C ALA A 116 -4.00 -9.91 26.32
N ASN A 117 -4.88 -10.78 26.83
CA ASN A 117 -5.77 -11.57 26.00
C ASN A 117 -6.80 -10.72 25.28
N VAL A 118 -7.34 -9.72 25.98
CA VAL A 118 -8.29 -8.74 25.41
C VAL A 118 -7.61 -7.92 24.31
N ARG A 119 -6.41 -7.42 24.56
CA ARG A 119 -5.62 -6.69 23.56
C ARG A 119 -5.32 -7.52 22.32
N ASN A 120 -4.93 -8.80 22.52
CA ASN A 120 -4.67 -9.72 21.41
C ASN A 120 -5.93 -9.98 20.58
N GLN A 121 -7.10 -10.11 21.20
CA GLN A 121 -8.37 -10.28 20.48
C GLN A 121 -8.72 -9.04 19.65
N PHE A 122 -8.56 -7.83 20.20
CA PHE A 122 -8.79 -6.59 19.45
C PHE A 122 -7.82 -6.45 18.28
N THR A 123 -6.53 -6.69 18.51
CA THR A 123 -5.51 -6.64 17.45
C THR A 123 -5.82 -7.63 16.32
N SER A 124 -6.16 -8.88 16.69
CA SER A 124 -6.48 -9.93 15.72
C SER A 124 -7.71 -9.57 14.87
N ARG A 125 -8.79 -9.09 15.51
CA ARG A 125 -10.00 -8.66 14.81
C ARG A 125 -9.74 -7.43 13.92
N ALA A 126 -9.01 -6.43 14.42
CA ALA A 126 -8.63 -5.25 13.64
C ALA A 126 -7.82 -5.64 12.39
N THR A 127 -6.85 -6.54 12.53
CA THR A 127 -6.05 -7.04 11.41
C THR A 127 -6.89 -7.85 10.42
N LEU A 128 -7.82 -8.68 10.89
CA LEU A 128 -8.74 -9.43 10.04
C LEU A 128 -9.60 -8.50 9.18
N PHE A 129 -10.25 -7.51 9.79
CA PHE A 129 -11.09 -6.56 9.06
C PHE A 129 -10.28 -5.66 8.12
N ALA A 130 -9.06 -5.26 8.51
CA ALA A 130 -8.14 -4.56 7.62
C ALA A 130 -7.77 -5.41 6.40
N GLY A 131 -7.54 -6.72 6.59
CA GLY A 131 -7.30 -7.68 5.51
C GLY A 131 -8.49 -7.81 4.56
N ILE A 132 -9.71 -7.98 5.11
CA ILE A 132 -10.94 -8.05 4.32
C ILE A 132 -11.15 -6.75 3.52
N GLY A 133 -11.04 -5.59 4.16
CA GLY A 133 -11.18 -4.30 3.49
C GLY A 133 -10.12 -4.06 2.41
N GLY A 134 -8.88 -4.44 2.67
CA GLY A 134 -7.78 -4.38 1.69
C GLY A 134 -8.04 -5.26 0.47
N THR A 135 -8.50 -6.50 0.69
CA THR A 135 -8.86 -7.42 -0.40
C THR A 135 -10.03 -6.90 -1.22
N LEU A 136 -11.11 -6.44 -0.57
CA LEU A 136 -12.24 -5.84 -1.26
C LEU A 136 -11.83 -4.62 -2.09
N ALA A 137 -10.99 -3.74 -1.54
CA ALA A 137 -10.48 -2.59 -2.26
C ALA A 137 -9.62 -3.00 -3.48
N SER A 138 -8.81 -4.05 -3.35
CA SER A 138 -7.98 -4.56 -4.44
C SER A 138 -8.78 -5.15 -5.59
N ILE A 139 -9.98 -5.66 -5.31
CA ILE A 139 -10.90 -6.20 -6.30
C ILE A 139 -11.77 -5.10 -6.90
N LEU A 140 -12.45 -4.34 -6.04
CA LEU A 140 -13.52 -3.43 -6.46
C LEU A 140 -12.98 -2.15 -7.12
N ILE A 141 -11.84 -1.62 -6.64
CA ILE A 141 -11.32 -0.37 -7.20
C ILE A 141 -10.95 -0.54 -8.67
N PRO A 142 -10.11 -1.48 -9.10
CA PRO A 142 -9.80 -1.64 -10.52
C PRO A 142 -11.04 -2.02 -11.35
N MET A 143 -11.85 -2.94 -10.84
CA MET A 143 -13.06 -3.42 -11.54
C MET A 143 -14.02 -2.29 -11.89
N PHE A 144 -14.19 -1.31 -11.01
CA PHE A 144 -15.13 -0.20 -11.19
C PHE A 144 -14.48 1.12 -11.62
N SER A 145 -13.15 1.16 -11.80
CA SER A 145 -12.45 2.38 -12.20
C SER A 145 -11.95 2.39 -13.63
N THR A 146 -11.81 1.24 -14.29
CA THR A 146 -11.08 1.15 -15.56
C THR A 146 -11.85 0.31 -16.58
N GLY A 147 -11.80 0.69 -17.85
CA GLY A 147 -12.41 -0.04 -18.96
C GLY A 147 -13.94 0.10 -18.98
N SER A 148 -14.61 -0.94 -19.46
CA SER A 148 -16.09 -1.00 -19.56
C SER A 148 -16.80 -1.03 -18.20
N GLY A 149 -16.09 -1.39 -17.14
CA GLY A 149 -16.62 -1.38 -15.77
C GLY A 149 -16.54 -0.01 -15.08
N ALA A 150 -15.97 1.01 -15.71
CA ALA A 150 -15.75 2.33 -15.12
C ALA A 150 -17.09 3.05 -14.80
N ILE A 151 -17.36 3.27 -13.52
CA ILE A 151 -18.61 3.90 -13.05
C ILE A 151 -18.68 5.35 -13.54
N GLY A 152 -19.57 5.60 -14.50
CA GLY A 152 -19.77 6.93 -15.10
C GLY A 152 -19.03 7.15 -16.38
N GLY A 153 -18.61 6.06 -17.05
CA GLY A 153 -18.12 6.04 -18.42
C GLY A 153 -16.65 6.40 -18.56
N SER A 154 -16.00 6.99 -17.56
CA SER A 154 -14.57 7.31 -17.63
C SER A 154 -13.84 7.00 -16.31
N THR A 155 -12.57 6.60 -16.43
CA THR A 155 -11.68 6.30 -15.29
C THR A 155 -11.59 7.48 -14.33
N ALA A 156 -11.52 8.68 -14.85
CA ALA A 156 -11.45 9.87 -14.02
C ALA A 156 -12.71 10.10 -13.17
N VAL A 157 -13.91 9.94 -13.76
CA VAL A 157 -15.19 10.05 -13.03
C VAL A 157 -15.34 8.91 -12.05
N ALA A 158 -14.95 7.70 -12.45
CA ALA A 158 -15.02 6.50 -11.63
C ALA A 158 -14.20 6.63 -10.34
N TYR A 159 -12.95 7.02 -10.42
CA TYR A 159 -12.11 7.27 -9.23
C TYR A 159 -12.70 8.34 -8.32
N GLY A 160 -13.27 9.42 -8.88
CA GLY A 160 -13.94 10.46 -8.11
C GLY A 160 -15.15 9.92 -7.33
N ARG A 161 -15.99 9.09 -7.97
CA ARG A 161 -17.16 8.44 -7.31
C ARG A 161 -16.73 7.44 -6.25
N ILE A 162 -15.72 6.62 -6.53
CA ILE A 162 -15.14 5.68 -5.56
C ILE A 162 -14.56 6.45 -4.35
N ALA A 163 -13.84 7.54 -4.59
CA ALA A 163 -13.31 8.39 -3.54
C ALA A 163 -14.42 9.01 -2.67
N LEU A 164 -15.55 9.42 -3.27
CA LEU A 164 -16.71 9.90 -2.54
C LEU A 164 -17.31 8.80 -1.65
N VAL A 165 -17.54 7.59 -2.19
CA VAL A 165 -18.08 6.47 -1.42
C VAL A 165 -17.18 6.12 -0.25
N ILE A 166 -15.86 6.00 -0.47
CA ILE A 166 -14.89 5.71 0.59
C ILE A 166 -14.82 6.88 1.59
N GLY A 167 -14.89 8.12 1.10
CA GLY A 167 -14.90 9.33 1.92
C GLY A 167 -16.11 9.42 2.85
N ILE A 168 -17.24 8.82 2.50
CA ILE A 168 -18.44 8.72 3.35
C ILE A 168 -18.34 7.50 4.28
N LEU A 169 -17.98 6.33 3.75
CA LEU A 169 -17.94 5.09 4.54
C LEU A 169 -16.87 5.13 5.63
N SER A 170 -15.70 5.71 5.36
CA SER A 170 -14.61 5.76 6.33
C SER A 170 -14.98 6.49 7.63
N PRO A 171 -15.54 7.72 7.62
CA PRO A 171 -16.05 8.36 8.83
C PRO A 171 -17.17 7.57 9.51
N LEU A 172 -18.09 6.96 8.76
CA LEU A 172 -19.15 6.14 9.34
C LEU A 172 -18.59 4.97 10.16
N PHE A 173 -17.58 4.27 9.64
CA PHE A 173 -16.90 3.21 10.41
C PHE A 173 -16.13 3.76 11.62
N ILE A 174 -15.55 4.95 11.52
CA ILE A 174 -14.92 5.62 12.65
C ILE A 174 -15.93 5.91 13.76
N LEU A 175 -17.17 6.30 13.42
CA LEU A 175 -18.24 6.52 14.41
C LEU A 175 -18.53 5.26 15.23
N PHE A 176 -18.54 4.05 14.61
CA PHE A 176 -18.68 2.81 15.38
C PHE A 176 -17.57 2.65 16.42
N THR A 177 -16.34 3.00 16.07
CA THR A 177 -15.22 2.96 17.02
C THR A 177 -15.39 4.00 18.13
N LEU A 178 -15.81 5.22 17.80
CA LEU A 178 -15.99 6.31 18.76
C LEU A 178 -17.08 6.01 19.80
N PHE A 179 -18.20 5.40 19.36
CA PHE A 179 -19.30 5.08 20.25
C PHE A 179 -19.16 3.71 20.90
N GLY A 180 -18.61 2.71 20.18
CA GLY A 180 -18.51 1.33 20.66
C GLY A 180 -17.36 1.04 21.60
N VAL A 181 -16.36 1.93 21.66
CA VAL A 181 -15.13 1.70 22.43
C VAL A 181 -14.99 2.76 23.51
N GLN A 182 -14.61 2.37 24.72
CA GLN A 182 -14.28 3.30 25.82
C GLN A 182 -12.80 3.21 26.15
N GLU A 183 -12.10 4.34 26.05
CA GLU A 183 -10.71 4.43 26.50
C GLU A 183 -10.70 4.36 28.03
N HIS A 184 -9.98 3.39 28.60
CA HIS A 184 -9.74 3.33 30.04
C HIS A 184 -8.86 4.52 30.45
N ARG A 185 -9.37 5.32 31.37
CA ARG A 185 -8.63 6.40 32.00
C ARG A 185 -7.73 5.87 33.12
N GLU A 186 -6.90 4.89 32.83
CA GLU A 186 -5.86 4.59 33.80
C GLU A 186 -4.98 5.84 33.94
N LYS A 187 -4.78 6.26 35.19
CA LYS A 187 -3.66 7.11 35.55
C LYS A 187 -2.40 6.30 35.27
N THR A 188 -2.04 6.17 34.00
CA THR A 188 -0.81 5.48 33.60
C THR A 188 0.31 6.22 34.34
N PRO A 189 1.08 5.53 35.20
CA PRO A 189 2.30 6.12 35.75
C PRO A 189 3.07 6.63 34.54
N ALA A 190 3.59 7.84 34.61
CA ALA A 190 4.44 8.38 33.57
C ALA A 190 5.47 7.29 33.24
N PHE A 191 5.34 6.65 32.07
CA PHE A 191 6.35 5.72 31.60
C PHE A 191 7.69 6.38 31.84
N GLY A 192 8.59 5.68 32.52
CA GLY A 192 9.89 6.22 32.90
C GLY A 192 10.53 6.93 31.73
N LYS A 193 11.30 7.99 31.99
CA LYS A 193 11.89 8.96 31.04
C LYS A 193 12.04 8.33 29.65
N LYS A 194 11.06 8.60 28.74
CA LYS A 194 11.19 8.17 27.33
C LYS A 194 12.51 8.71 26.84
N GLU A 195 13.45 7.83 26.58
CA GLU A 195 14.68 8.19 25.89
C GLU A 195 14.29 8.97 24.63
N ARG A 196 14.92 10.12 24.44
CA ARG A 196 14.62 10.97 23.29
C ARG A 196 14.89 10.15 22.04
N PHE A 197 13.85 9.90 21.24
CA PHE A 197 13.99 9.25 19.95
C PHE A 197 15.05 10.01 19.13
N SER A 198 16.17 9.35 18.89
CA SER A 198 17.27 9.90 18.09
C SER A 198 17.43 9.05 16.85
N LEU A 199 17.20 9.63 15.67
CA LEU A 199 17.46 8.95 14.39
C LEU A 199 18.87 8.40 14.33
N LYS A 200 19.86 9.12 14.88
CA LYS A 200 21.25 8.66 14.96
C LYS A 200 21.39 7.36 15.78
N GLN A 201 20.63 7.25 16.89
CA GLN A 201 20.61 6.04 17.71
C GLN A 201 19.97 4.87 16.93
N VAL A 202 18.85 5.11 16.22
CA VAL A 202 18.19 4.11 15.38
C VAL A 202 19.17 3.56 14.32
N PHE A 203 19.79 4.44 13.54
CA PHE A 203 20.76 4.01 12.54
C PHE A 203 21.98 3.29 13.16
N ARG A 204 22.45 3.74 14.32
CA ARG A 204 23.55 3.09 15.02
C ARG A 204 23.19 1.70 15.52
N THR A 205 22.01 1.51 16.11
CA THR A 205 21.53 0.20 16.58
C THR A 205 21.36 -0.77 15.41
N ILE A 206 20.77 -0.31 14.31
CA ILE A 206 20.62 -1.12 13.09
C ILE A 206 21.99 -1.50 12.51
N ALA A 207 22.89 -0.53 12.33
CA ALA A 207 24.20 -0.76 11.71
C ALA A 207 25.12 -1.67 12.53
N ARG A 208 24.95 -1.72 13.85
CA ARG A 208 25.76 -2.60 14.73
C ARG A 208 25.25 -4.05 14.71
N ASN A 209 24.00 -4.29 14.38
CA ASN A 209 23.36 -5.60 14.37
C ASN A 209 23.36 -6.15 12.93
N ASP A 210 24.40 -6.93 12.60
CA ASP A 210 24.59 -7.50 11.27
C ASP A 210 23.39 -8.35 10.80
N GLN A 211 22.78 -9.13 11.69
CA GLN A 211 21.60 -9.94 11.38
C GLN A 211 20.41 -9.04 11.00
N LEU A 212 20.23 -7.94 11.72
CA LEU A 212 19.17 -6.98 11.46
C LEU A 212 19.34 -6.28 10.11
N VAL A 213 20.59 -5.93 9.75
CA VAL A 213 20.90 -5.32 8.44
C VAL A 213 20.53 -6.26 7.30
N TRP A 214 20.96 -7.53 7.36
CA TRP A 214 20.61 -8.50 6.32
C TRP A 214 19.12 -8.73 6.19
N ILE A 215 18.42 -8.86 7.32
CA ILE A 215 16.96 -9.02 7.33
C ILE A 215 16.28 -7.78 6.73
N ALA A 216 16.76 -6.58 7.05
CA ALA A 216 16.23 -5.33 6.50
C ALA A 216 16.39 -5.26 4.98
N VAL A 217 17.57 -5.60 4.45
CA VAL A 217 17.83 -5.60 3.00
C VAL A 217 16.96 -6.62 2.28
N ILE A 218 16.91 -7.85 2.79
CA ILE A 218 16.10 -8.93 2.19
C ILE A 218 14.62 -8.56 2.21
N PHE A 219 14.13 -7.99 3.33
CA PHE A 219 12.75 -7.56 3.45
C PHE A 219 12.42 -6.41 2.50
N LEU A 220 13.34 -5.44 2.34
CA LEU A 220 13.19 -4.35 1.37
C LEU A 220 13.07 -4.87 -0.07
N ILE A 221 13.97 -5.75 -0.48
CA ILE A 221 13.97 -6.35 -1.83
C ILE A 221 12.66 -7.13 -2.07
N GLN A 222 12.24 -7.91 -1.08
CA GLN A 222 10.99 -8.66 -1.14
C GLN A 222 9.77 -7.75 -1.31
N GLN A 223 9.68 -6.67 -0.53
CA GLN A 223 8.57 -5.72 -0.60
C GLN A 223 8.54 -4.97 -1.93
N VAL A 224 9.71 -4.57 -2.44
CA VAL A 224 9.82 -3.90 -3.74
C VAL A 224 9.43 -4.85 -4.87
N GLY A 225 9.95 -6.08 -4.89
CA GLY A 225 9.65 -7.07 -5.93
C GLY A 225 8.16 -7.39 -6.00
N ASN A 226 7.52 -7.63 -4.86
CA ASN A 226 6.08 -7.87 -4.80
C ASN A 226 5.27 -6.64 -5.23
N GLY A 227 5.67 -5.46 -4.77
CA GLY A 227 4.97 -4.21 -5.06
C GLY A 227 5.01 -3.79 -6.52
N LEU A 228 6.08 -4.10 -7.25
CA LEU A 228 6.17 -3.85 -8.70
C LEU A 228 5.20 -4.72 -9.49
N VAL A 229 4.99 -5.97 -9.08
CA VAL A 229 4.03 -6.88 -9.74
C VAL A 229 2.57 -6.46 -9.52
N ILE A 230 2.24 -6.04 -8.30
CA ILE A 230 0.86 -5.61 -7.96
C ILE A 230 0.61 -4.14 -8.35
N GLY A 231 1.67 -3.35 -8.49
CA GLY A 231 1.58 -1.91 -8.73
C GLY A 231 1.42 -1.53 -10.20
N GLY A 232 1.82 -0.31 -10.52
CA GLY A 232 1.65 0.30 -11.83
C GLY A 232 2.22 -0.51 -12.99
N ILE A 233 3.37 -1.19 -12.81
CA ILE A 233 3.96 -2.01 -13.87
C ILE A 233 3.06 -3.19 -14.21
N GLY A 234 2.56 -3.92 -13.21
CA GLY A 234 1.70 -5.08 -13.44
C GLY A 234 0.35 -4.71 -14.05
N SER A 235 -0.29 -3.64 -13.57
CA SER A 235 -1.55 -3.16 -14.15
C SER A 235 -1.37 -2.70 -15.60
N THR A 236 -0.32 -1.95 -15.88
CA THR A 236 -0.01 -1.47 -17.22
C THR A 236 0.28 -2.62 -18.17
N TYR A 237 1.07 -3.62 -17.74
CA TYR A 237 1.32 -4.80 -18.55
C TYR A 237 0.01 -5.51 -18.94
N ILE A 238 -0.92 -5.67 -18.00
CA ILE A 238 -2.21 -6.31 -18.29
C ILE A 238 -3.04 -5.45 -19.24
N TYR A 239 -3.12 -4.15 -19.03
CA TYR A 239 -3.89 -3.24 -19.88
C TYR A 239 -3.34 -3.19 -21.30
N PHE A 240 -2.03 -3.18 -21.49
CA PHE A 240 -1.39 -3.12 -22.79
C PHE A 240 -1.23 -4.48 -23.50
N THR A 241 -1.46 -5.58 -22.80
CA THR A 241 -1.36 -6.93 -23.39
C THR A 241 -2.73 -7.56 -23.67
N PHE A 242 -3.69 -7.37 -22.75
CA PHE A 242 -4.99 -8.06 -22.79
C PHE A 242 -6.16 -7.10 -23.00
N GLY A 243 -5.93 -5.81 -23.04
CA GLY A 243 -6.93 -4.76 -23.20
C GLY A 243 -7.17 -3.94 -21.95
N TYR A 244 -7.67 -2.72 -22.14
CA TYR A 244 -7.92 -1.73 -21.10
C TYR A 244 -9.17 -2.12 -20.27
N ASP A 245 -9.01 -3.13 -19.42
CA ASP A 245 -10.08 -3.71 -18.61
C ASP A 245 -9.63 -3.91 -17.16
N GLY A 246 -10.24 -3.16 -16.26
CA GLY A 246 -10.01 -3.27 -14.81
C GLY A 246 -10.49 -4.61 -14.23
N GLY A 247 -11.47 -5.27 -14.85
CA GLY A 247 -11.95 -6.59 -14.46
C GLY A 247 -10.89 -7.68 -14.64
N LEU A 248 -10.14 -7.66 -15.75
CA LEU A 248 -9.03 -8.57 -15.98
C LEU A 248 -7.91 -8.38 -14.95
N TYR A 249 -7.57 -7.13 -14.63
CA TYR A 249 -6.60 -6.85 -13.57
C TYR A 249 -7.10 -7.29 -12.19
N SER A 250 -8.37 -7.06 -11.89
CA SER A 250 -9.02 -7.56 -10.67
C SER A 250 -8.99 -9.08 -10.57
N LEU A 251 -9.26 -9.79 -11.67
CA LEU A 251 -9.20 -11.25 -11.74
C LEU A 251 -7.76 -11.75 -11.49
N PHE A 252 -6.78 -11.14 -12.13
CA PHE A 252 -5.35 -11.44 -11.92
C PHE A 252 -4.96 -11.29 -10.44
N THR A 253 -5.27 -10.17 -9.82
CA THR A 253 -4.92 -9.92 -8.43
C THR A 253 -5.68 -10.83 -7.47
N THR A 254 -6.98 -11.03 -7.66
CA THR A 254 -7.83 -11.85 -6.78
C THR A 254 -7.40 -13.30 -6.78
N VAL A 255 -7.28 -13.89 -7.98
CA VAL A 255 -6.88 -15.29 -8.12
C VAL A 255 -5.43 -15.49 -7.66
N GLY A 256 -4.53 -14.57 -8.06
CA GLY A 256 -3.14 -14.63 -7.63
C GLY A 256 -2.94 -14.51 -6.13
N MET A 257 -3.74 -13.70 -5.45
CA MET A 257 -3.68 -13.55 -3.98
C MET A 257 -4.45 -14.63 -3.21
N SER A 258 -5.31 -15.40 -3.85
CA SER A 258 -6.08 -16.47 -3.18
C SER A 258 -5.19 -17.50 -2.48
N ALA A 259 -4.04 -17.82 -3.08
CA ALA A 259 -3.03 -18.70 -2.51
C ALA A 259 -2.49 -18.20 -1.15
N THR A 260 -2.47 -16.88 -0.93
CA THR A 260 -2.04 -16.29 0.35
C THR A 260 -3.01 -16.61 1.47
N ALA A 261 -4.32 -16.61 1.20
CA ALA A 261 -5.32 -16.97 2.20
C ALA A 261 -5.14 -18.44 2.64
N VAL A 262 -4.92 -19.34 1.68
CA VAL A 262 -4.60 -20.75 1.96
C VAL A 262 -3.32 -20.88 2.78
N LEU A 263 -2.28 -20.13 2.41
CA LEU A 263 -1.02 -20.13 3.14
C LEU A 263 -1.19 -19.68 4.59
N MET A 264 -1.94 -18.61 4.86
CA MET A 264 -2.16 -18.10 6.21
C MET A 264 -2.77 -19.17 7.14
N VAL A 265 -3.68 -19.99 6.61
CA VAL A 265 -4.28 -21.10 7.36
C VAL A 265 -3.27 -22.24 7.58
N LEU A 266 -2.47 -22.57 6.57
CA LEU A 266 -1.54 -23.70 6.60
C LEU A 266 -0.19 -23.36 7.25
N TYR A 267 0.21 -22.10 7.31
CA TYR A 267 1.52 -21.67 7.79
C TYR A 267 1.87 -22.20 9.19
N PRO A 268 0.99 -22.19 10.21
CA PRO A 268 1.31 -22.72 11.52
C PRO A 268 1.63 -24.23 11.50
N ALA A 269 0.95 -24.99 10.64
CA ALA A 269 1.20 -26.42 10.48
C ALA A 269 2.51 -26.70 9.74
N ILE A 270 2.80 -25.94 8.71
CA ILE A 270 4.03 -26.05 7.91
C ILE A 270 5.25 -25.65 8.75
N SER A 271 5.18 -24.51 9.44
CA SER A 271 6.30 -23.98 10.23
C SER A 271 6.67 -24.85 11.43
N ARG A 272 5.72 -25.63 11.97
CA ARG A 272 6.00 -26.61 13.05
C ARG A 272 6.71 -27.87 12.56
N ARG A 273 6.51 -28.23 11.27
CA ARG A 273 7.05 -29.49 10.70
C ARG A 273 8.37 -29.31 9.97
N MET A 274 8.72 -28.08 9.62
CA MET A 274 9.88 -27.80 8.78
C MET A 274 10.84 -26.84 9.45
N HIS A 275 12.14 -27.18 9.36
CA HIS A 275 13.19 -26.27 9.81
C HIS A 275 13.16 -24.97 8.99
N ARG A 276 13.27 -23.83 9.65
CA ARG A 276 13.12 -22.48 9.08
C ARG A 276 13.98 -22.24 7.82
N LYS A 277 15.26 -22.64 7.83
CA LYS A 277 16.18 -22.50 6.69
C LYS A 277 15.66 -23.26 5.45
N LYS A 278 15.16 -24.50 5.66
CA LYS A 278 14.59 -25.31 4.58
C LYS A 278 13.31 -24.68 4.03
N LEU A 279 12.44 -24.18 4.92
CA LEU A 279 11.22 -23.50 4.54
C LEU A 279 11.51 -22.25 3.70
N MET A 280 12.47 -21.41 4.12
CA MET A 280 12.92 -20.24 3.35
C MET A 280 13.40 -20.62 1.95
N GLY A 281 14.23 -21.66 1.82
CA GLY A 281 14.73 -22.13 0.54
C GLY A 281 13.62 -22.59 -0.41
N ILE A 282 12.66 -23.37 0.10
CA ILE A 282 11.50 -23.83 -0.69
C ILE A 282 10.65 -22.65 -1.13
N MET A 283 10.37 -21.70 -0.25
CA MET A 283 9.53 -20.54 -0.57
C MET A 283 10.23 -19.58 -1.54
N ALA A 284 11.53 -19.40 -1.41
CA ALA A 284 12.33 -18.66 -2.41
C ALA A 284 12.28 -19.36 -3.79
N ALA A 285 12.45 -20.67 -3.84
CA ALA A 285 12.34 -21.43 -5.07
C ALA A 285 10.93 -21.32 -5.68
N THR A 286 9.87 -21.42 -4.87
CA THR A 286 8.48 -21.22 -5.30
C THR A 286 8.26 -19.83 -5.90
N SER A 287 8.80 -18.77 -5.27
CA SER A 287 8.72 -17.41 -5.79
C SER A 287 9.45 -17.27 -7.13
N VAL A 288 10.66 -17.81 -7.23
CA VAL A 288 11.46 -17.79 -8.48
C VAL A 288 10.73 -18.53 -9.59
N THR A 289 10.14 -19.70 -9.31
CA THR A 289 9.33 -20.45 -10.28
C THR A 289 8.14 -19.61 -10.74
N GLY A 290 7.45 -18.92 -9.83
CA GLY A 290 6.34 -18.03 -10.16
C GLY A 290 6.78 -16.90 -11.10
N TYR A 291 7.88 -16.22 -10.81
CA TYR A 291 8.43 -15.17 -11.67
C TYR A 291 8.88 -15.72 -13.02
N ALA A 292 9.48 -16.92 -13.06
CA ALA A 292 9.87 -17.57 -14.31
C ALA A 292 8.65 -17.87 -15.19
N LEU A 293 7.55 -18.38 -14.61
CA LEU A 293 6.29 -18.58 -15.32
C LEU A 293 5.72 -17.27 -15.87
N MET A 294 5.77 -16.19 -15.10
CA MET A 294 5.34 -14.87 -15.57
C MET A 294 6.21 -14.40 -16.74
N LEU A 295 7.54 -14.53 -16.66
CA LEU A 295 8.46 -14.16 -17.75
C LEU A 295 8.21 -15.01 -19.01
N ILE A 296 8.00 -16.31 -18.86
CA ILE A 296 7.67 -17.19 -19.99
C ILE A 296 6.34 -16.75 -20.63
N SER A 297 5.33 -16.37 -19.81
CA SER A 297 4.06 -15.87 -20.34
C SER A 297 4.25 -14.61 -21.20
N ILE A 298 5.18 -13.73 -20.85
CA ILE A 298 5.47 -12.50 -21.61
C ILE A 298 5.97 -12.84 -23.02
N VAL A 299 6.80 -13.88 -23.17
CA VAL A 299 7.41 -14.27 -24.44
C VAL A 299 6.41 -15.00 -25.37
N LEU A 300 5.27 -15.48 -24.87
CA LEU A 300 4.26 -16.11 -25.72
C LEU A 300 3.68 -15.11 -26.73
N PRO A 301 3.60 -15.47 -28.02
CA PRO A 301 3.30 -14.50 -29.10
C PRO A 301 1.84 -14.02 -29.11
N GLU A 302 0.89 -14.83 -28.64
CA GLU A 302 -0.53 -14.48 -28.70
C GLU A 302 -1.10 -14.08 -27.34
N ALA A 303 -1.80 -12.95 -27.30
CA ALA A 303 -2.56 -12.50 -26.13
C ALA A 303 -3.86 -13.32 -26.02
N GLY A 304 -3.78 -14.51 -25.47
CA GLY A 304 -4.91 -15.42 -25.32
C GLY A 304 -5.09 -15.92 -23.89
N THR A 305 -6.13 -16.73 -23.69
CA THR A 305 -6.48 -17.31 -22.38
C THR A 305 -5.31 -18.09 -21.76
N VAL A 306 -4.49 -18.76 -22.57
CA VAL A 306 -3.32 -19.52 -22.11
C VAL A 306 -2.26 -18.59 -21.52
N LYS A 307 -1.94 -17.49 -22.22
CA LYS A 307 -0.99 -16.48 -21.76
C LYS A 307 -1.45 -15.84 -20.45
N PHE A 308 -2.72 -15.45 -20.38
CA PHE A 308 -3.31 -14.89 -19.16
C PHE A 308 -3.33 -15.90 -18.01
N GLY A 309 -3.77 -17.13 -18.26
CA GLY A 309 -3.79 -18.20 -17.25
C GLY A 309 -2.39 -18.50 -16.70
N MET A 310 -1.37 -18.50 -17.57
CA MET A 310 0.02 -18.70 -17.17
C MET A 310 0.56 -17.53 -16.34
N LEU A 311 0.18 -16.29 -16.69
CA LEU A 311 0.50 -15.09 -15.93
C LEU A 311 -0.10 -15.15 -14.52
N VAL A 312 -1.39 -15.52 -14.42
CA VAL A 312 -2.11 -15.66 -13.13
C VAL A 312 -1.51 -16.79 -12.29
N ALA A 313 -1.22 -17.95 -12.88
CA ALA A 313 -0.57 -19.05 -12.19
C ALA A 313 0.82 -18.66 -11.68
N GLY A 314 1.61 -17.98 -12.50
CA GLY A 314 2.92 -17.44 -12.11
C GLY A 314 2.81 -16.50 -10.93
N TYR A 315 1.82 -15.60 -10.94
CA TYR A 315 1.57 -14.70 -9.83
C TYR A 315 1.10 -15.44 -8.56
N MET A 316 0.27 -16.48 -8.66
CA MET A 316 -0.09 -17.34 -7.52
C MET A 316 1.13 -17.94 -6.85
N PHE A 317 2.03 -18.56 -7.63
CA PHE A 317 3.25 -19.16 -7.08
C PHE A 317 4.18 -18.10 -6.47
N SER A 318 4.41 -17.00 -7.17
CA SER A 318 5.27 -15.92 -6.65
C SER A 318 4.71 -15.33 -5.37
N ASN A 319 3.42 -15.06 -5.32
CA ASN A 319 2.74 -14.48 -4.17
C ASN A 319 2.74 -15.42 -2.96
N PHE A 320 2.45 -16.72 -3.18
CA PHE A 320 2.52 -17.74 -2.13
C PHE A 320 3.90 -17.79 -1.48
N GLY A 321 4.96 -17.89 -2.28
CA GLY A 321 6.33 -17.89 -1.77
C GLY A 321 6.71 -16.58 -1.07
N GLN A 322 6.37 -15.46 -1.65
CA GLN A 322 6.63 -14.11 -1.11
C GLN A 322 5.96 -13.84 0.23
N TYR A 323 4.70 -14.25 0.40
CA TYR A 323 4.00 -14.06 1.66
C TYR A 323 4.50 -14.97 2.77
N CYS A 324 4.85 -16.22 2.46
CA CYS A 324 5.49 -17.09 3.44
C CYS A 324 6.84 -16.51 3.87
N PHE A 325 7.61 -16.02 2.92
CA PHE A 325 8.87 -15.34 3.18
C PHE A 325 8.68 -14.10 4.05
N TYR A 326 7.66 -13.29 3.77
CA TYR A 326 7.26 -12.15 4.60
C TYR A 326 7.00 -12.55 6.06
N LEU A 327 6.23 -13.63 6.30
CA LEU A 327 5.96 -14.12 7.66
C LEU A 327 7.24 -14.54 8.38
N ILE A 328 8.15 -15.21 7.67
CA ILE A 328 9.45 -15.60 8.21
C ILE A 328 10.29 -14.34 8.56
N MET A 329 10.27 -13.32 7.71
CA MET A 329 11.00 -12.07 7.98
C MET A 329 10.44 -11.34 9.20
N MET A 330 9.11 -11.32 9.39
CA MET A 330 8.49 -10.74 10.58
C MET A 330 8.99 -11.40 11.87
N ILE A 331 9.01 -12.73 11.89
CA ILE A 331 9.54 -13.49 13.03
C ILE A 331 11.06 -13.25 13.19
N SER A 332 11.78 -13.09 12.06
CA SER A 332 13.22 -12.84 12.09
C SER A 332 13.56 -11.50 12.72
N ILE A 333 12.82 -10.44 12.39
CA ILE A 333 12.99 -9.12 13.02
C ILE A 333 12.82 -9.23 14.54
N MET A 334 11.80 -9.96 15.00
CA MET A 334 11.57 -10.16 16.44
C MET A 334 12.73 -10.89 17.11
N ASN A 335 13.27 -11.93 16.46
CA ASN A 335 14.41 -12.69 17.02
C ASN A 335 15.70 -11.88 17.06
N THR A 336 15.86 -10.84 16.24
CA THR A 336 17.04 -9.97 16.32
C THR A 336 17.06 -9.10 17.58
N VAL A 337 15.93 -8.94 18.27
CA VAL A 337 15.87 -8.30 19.60
C VAL A 337 16.68 -9.11 20.61
N GLU A 338 16.45 -10.43 20.63
CA GLU A 338 17.19 -11.36 21.53
C GLU A 338 18.67 -11.43 21.14
N TYR A 339 18.97 -11.45 19.85
CA TYR A 339 20.36 -11.39 19.36
C TYR A 339 21.04 -10.09 19.76
N ASN A 340 20.35 -8.95 19.68
CA ASN A 340 20.88 -7.65 20.09
C ASN A 340 21.17 -7.63 21.61
N GLU A 341 20.26 -8.17 22.42
CA GLU A 341 20.44 -8.30 23.86
C GLU A 341 21.65 -9.18 24.20
N TYR A 342 21.78 -10.33 23.53
CA TYR A 342 22.91 -11.25 23.72
C TYR A 342 24.26 -10.62 23.33
N GLN A 343 24.32 -9.93 22.19
CA GLN A 343 25.56 -9.42 21.62
C GLN A 343 26.00 -8.08 22.23
N PHE A 344 25.05 -7.22 22.60
CA PHE A 344 25.34 -5.83 22.99
C PHE A 344 24.84 -5.48 24.40
N GLY A 345 24.17 -6.39 25.10
CA GLY A 345 23.62 -6.15 26.43
C GLY A 345 22.42 -5.18 26.48
N THR A 346 21.92 -4.74 25.32
CA THR A 346 20.77 -3.82 25.22
C THR A 346 19.63 -4.45 24.43
N ARG A 347 18.41 -4.31 24.92
CA ARG A 347 17.25 -4.97 24.31
C ARG A 347 16.56 -4.12 23.22
N ASP A 348 16.95 -2.93 22.95
CA ASP A 348 16.48 -1.95 21.93
C ASP A 348 15.23 -2.35 21.11
N GLU A 349 14.23 -2.97 21.77
CA GLU A 349 13.05 -3.60 21.15
C GLU A 349 12.23 -2.60 20.34
N GLY A 350 12.03 -1.40 20.87
CA GLY A 350 11.27 -0.34 20.19
C GLY A 350 11.94 0.12 18.90
N ILE A 351 13.29 0.17 18.87
CA ILE A 351 14.05 0.55 17.68
C ILE A 351 13.98 -0.56 16.63
N ILE A 352 14.19 -1.80 17.05
CA ILE A 352 14.22 -2.96 16.14
C ILE A 352 12.85 -3.18 15.50
N THR A 353 11.78 -3.11 16.28
CA THR A 353 10.40 -3.29 15.77
C THR A 353 9.94 -2.15 14.87
N SER A 354 10.45 -0.93 15.06
CA SER A 354 10.18 0.22 14.17
C SER A 354 10.76 0.07 12.77
N LEU A 355 11.69 -0.86 12.57
CA LEU A 355 12.30 -1.14 11.26
C LEU A 355 11.25 -1.61 10.23
N ARG A 356 10.26 -2.40 10.65
CA ARG A 356 9.20 -2.90 9.77
C ARG A 356 8.43 -1.76 9.07
N PRO A 357 7.76 -0.83 9.78
CA PRO A 357 7.04 0.26 9.14
C PRO A 357 7.97 1.16 8.32
N PHE A 358 9.21 1.37 8.77
CA PHE A 358 10.20 2.13 8.03
C PHE A 358 10.50 1.47 6.66
N ILE A 359 10.82 0.17 6.62
CA ILE A 359 11.07 -0.55 5.37
C ILE A 359 9.85 -0.54 4.46
N THR A 360 8.64 -0.71 5.00
CA THR A 360 7.41 -0.67 4.21
C THR A 360 7.20 0.70 3.54
N LYS A 361 7.51 1.80 4.22
CA LYS A 361 7.46 3.15 3.64
C LYS A 361 8.54 3.36 2.59
N MET A 362 9.77 2.92 2.88
CA MET A 362 10.90 2.99 1.92
C MET A 362 10.63 2.16 0.66
N SER A 363 10.10 0.95 0.79
CA SER A 363 9.76 0.12 -0.36
C SER A 363 8.67 0.78 -1.21
N SER A 364 7.66 1.39 -0.60
CA SER A 364 6.63 2.14 -1.32
C SER A 364 7.23 3.30 -2.14
N ALA A 365 8.19 4.05 -1.58
CA ALA A 365 8.90 5.09 -2.31
C ALA A 365 9.70 4.54 -3.50
N LEU A 366 10.42 3.43 -3.29
CA LEU A 366 11.19 2.77 -4.34
C LEU A 366 10.30 2.20 -5.45
N ILE A 367 9.16 1.61 -5.11
CA ILE A 367 8.19 1.10 -6.10
C ILE A 367 7.70 2.23 -6.99
N VAL A 368 7.32 3.38 -6.42
CA VAL A 368 6.90 4.56 -7.17
C VAL A 368 8.03 5.06 -8.07
N ALA A 369 9.25 5.18 -7.54
CA ALA A 369 10.42 5.64 -8.29
C ALA A 369 10.73 4.71 -9.47
N LEU A 370 10.77 3.40 -9.24
CA LEU A 370 11.06 2.41 -10.27
C LEU A 370 9.96 2.35 -11.33
N THR A 371 8.69 2.41 -10.92
CA THR A 371 7.55 2.44 -11.87
C THR A 371 7.63 3.68 -12.76
N SER A 372 7.83 4.86 -12.18
CA SER A 372 7.92 6.10 -12.95
C SER A 372 9.16 6.13 -13.85
N ALA A 373 10.31 5.64 -13.37
CA ALA A 373 11.51 5.53 -14.19
C ALA A 373 11.28 4.60 -15.39
N THR A 374 10.63 3.44 -15.17
CA THR A 374 10.26 2.51 -16.26
C THR A 374 9.38 3.21 -17.29
N TYR A 375 8.36 3.95 -16.86
CA TYR A 375 7.46 4.66 -17.77
C TYR A 375 8.17 5.72 -18.59
N LEU A 376 9.09 6.47 -17.98
CA LEU A 376 9.86 7.51 -18.67
C LEU A 376 10.89 6.92 -19.64
N ILE A 377 11.62 5.89 -19.23
CA ILE A 377 12.70 5.28 -20.04
C ILE A 377 12.13 4.55 -21.27
N PHE A 378 11.02 3.83 -21.10
CA PHE A 378 10.40 3.04 -22.16
C PHE A 378 9.30 3.78 -22.94
N GLY A 379 9.12 5.08 -22.71
CA GLY A 379 8.14 5.90 -23.45
C GLY A 379 6.67 5.54 -23.14
N VAL A 380 6.40 4.77 -22.08
CA VAL A 380 5.03 4.36 -21.69
C VAL A 380 4.16 5.61 -21.39
N THR A 381 4.78 6.72 -20.99
CA THR A 381 4.09 7.98 -20.70
C THR A 381 3.34 8.53 -21.92
N GLU A 382 3.81 8.31 -23.13
CA GLU A 382 3.12 8.77 -24.37
C GLU A 382 1.79 8.03 -24.54
N TYR A 383 1.80 6.72 -24.35
CA TYR A 383 0.60 5.88 -24.43
C TYR A 383 -0.39 6.20 -23.31
N THR A 384 0.08 6.36 -22.06
CA THR A 384 -0.79 6.74 -20.95
C THR A 384 -1.39 8.12 -21.12
N ASN A 385 -0.66 9.08 -21.74
CA ASN A 385 -1.20 10.39 -22.07
C ASN A 385 -2.29 10.30 -23.15
N ALA A 386 -2.09 9.52 -24.21
CA ALA A 386 -3.11 9.30 -25.21
C ALA A 386 -4.39 8.70 -24.63
N ILE A 387 -4.26 7.70 -23.76
CA ILE A 387 -5.39 7.12 -23.05
C ILE A 387 -6.06 8.17 -22.13
N SER A 388 -5.27 8.98 -21.42
CA SER A 388 -5.78 10.05 -20.55
C SER A 388 -6.59 11.09 -21.32
N ASP A 389 -6.15 11.46 -22.52
CA ASP A 389 -6.90 12.41 -23.38
C ASP A 389 -8.26 11.83 -23.79
N LEU A 390 -8.31 10.57 -24.19
CA LEU A 390 -9.56 9.88 -24.52
C LEU A 390 -10.49 9.76 -23.30
N GLU A 391 -9.95 9.45 -22.12
CA GLU A 391 -10.72 9.41 -20.87
C GLU A 391 -11.30 10.80 -20.52
N GLN A 392 -10.56 11.87 -20.76
CA GLN A 392 -11.03 13.24 -20.53
C GLN A 392 -12.11 13.64 -21.54
N GLN A 393 -11.95 13.33 -22.82
CA GLN A 393 -12.97 13.58 -23.85
C GLN A 393 -14.27 12.84 -23.54
N CYS A 394 -14.19 11.60 -23.08
CA CYS A 394 -15.35 10.85 -22.63
C CYS A 394 -16.00 11.49 -21.38
N ALA A 395 -15.19 11.93 -20.41
CA ALA A 395 -15.69 12.60 -19.20
C ALA A 395 -16.40 13.93 -19.49
N GLN A 396 -16.03 14.60 -20.59
CA GLN A 396 -16.63 15.85 -21.08
C GLN A 396 -17.86 15.58 -21.99
N GLY A 397 -18.15 14.32 -22.31
CA GLY A 397 -19.23 13.94 -23.21
C GLY A 397 -18.95 14.21 -24.69
N ILE A 398 -17.69 14.43 -25.08
CA ILE A 398 -17.27 14.69 -26.48
C ILE A 398 -17.33 13.38 -27.28
N ILE A 399 -16.90 12.26 -26.68
CA ILE A 399 -16.96 10.92 -27.25
C ILE A 399 -17.78 9.98 -26.38
N SER A 400 -18.40 8.97 -27.00
CA SER A 400 -19.11 7.93 -26.26
C SER A 400 -18.16 6.96 -25.57
N GLU A 401 -18.65 6.20 -24.59
CA GLU A 401 -17.86 5.17 -23.92
C GLU A 401 -17.38 4.09 -24.88
N GLU A 402 -18.20 3.69 -25.84
CA GLU A 402 -17.87 2.69 -26.85
C GLU A 402 -16.77 3.19 -27.80
N GLN A 403 -16.86 4.45 -28.26
CA GLN A 403 -15.83 5.08 -29.08
C GLN A 403 -14.51 5.17 -28.32
N LYS A 404 -14.55 5.62 -27.04
CA LYS A 404 -13.37 5.67 -26.19
C LYS A 404 -12.65 4.32 -26.11
N LEU A 405 -13.38 3.24 -25.82
CA LEU A 405 -12.77 1.91 -25.71
C LEU A 405 -12.19 1.42 -27.02
N THR A 406 -12.82 1.74 -28.15
CA THR A 406 -12.34 1.39 -29.48
C THR A 406 -11.03 2.14 -29.81
N GLU A 407 -10.99 3.45 -29.53
CA GLU A 407 -9.79 4.27 -29.77
C GLU A 407 -8.64 3.90 -28.82
N ILE A 408 -8.91 3.62 -27.55
CA ILE A 408 -7.90 3.11 -26.61
C ILE A 408 -7.33 1.79 -27.10
N SER A 409 -8.18 0.91 -27.65
CA SER A 409 -7.74 -0.36 -28.25
C SER A 409 -6.80 -0.09 -29.44
N GLY A 410 -7.07 0.92 -30.25
CA GLY A 410 -6.17 1.38 -31.33
C GLY A 410 -4.84 1.90 -30.81
N VAL A 411 -4.83 2.65 -29.71
CA VAL A 411 -3.59 3.15 -29.06
C VAL A 411 -2.73 2.01 -28.52
N ILE A 412 -3.36 0.96 -27.99
CA ILE A 412 -2.65 -0.17 -27.36
C ILE A 412 -2.12 -1.16 -28.39
N PHE A 413 -2.88 -1.45 -29.44
CA PHE A 413 -2.60 -2.57 -30.39
C PHE A 413 -2.25 -2.08 -31.82
N GLY A 414 -2.35 -0.78 -32.10
CA GLY A 414 -1.97 -0.17 -33.38
C GLY A 414 -0.50 0.18 -33.40
#